data_e7dfc08f5a8ac890bac060f64888916f
#
_entry.id   e7dfc08f5a8ac890bac060f64888916f
#
_cell.length_a   1.000
_cell.length_b   1.000
_cell.length_c   1.000
_cell.angle_alpha   90.00
_cell.angle_beta   90.00
_cell.angle_gamma   90.00
#
_symmetry.space_group_name_H-M   'P 1'
#
loop_
_entity.id
_entity.type
_entity.pdbx_description
1 polymer ?
#
loop_
_entity_poly.entity_id
_entity_poly.type
_entity_poly.pdbx_seq_one_letter_code
_entity_poly.pdbx_strand_id
1 'polypeptide(L)'
;GDLVLNSGYAGTWVYGFMERLLIPFGLHHVFYLPFWQTGVGGTMEVGGQLIEGAQNIFFAQLADPSVTKFAVSATRFMSGKFPLMIFGLPGAALAMYRTTKPEKKKAVAGLLLSAALTSMITGITEPLEFTFLFVAPLLYGIHCVFAGLAYMLMHVFKVGVGMTFSGGLIDMFLFGIMQGNGKTNWIWIVIVGIVYFIVYYFLFSFLIKKLDLKTPGRDDSEEVKLYRRSDVEAKKNGKSENGENSDVDELSEMITNGLGGKKNISDVDCCATRLRCTVFKAELVNDGMLKATGASGVVHKGNGVQVIYGPKVTVIKSNLEDYLETAPNIEYNGSNSQSDEVENKTEDGNNQKEQETKIVKSIIISSPITGIAADLGTAPDEAFASRMMGDGAVVTPTDSVVKAPADGEIVFVYDTKHAVGFTTEDGISM
;
A
#
# COMPACT_ATOMS: atom_id res chain seq x y z
N GLY A 1 23.87 4.86 -5.35
CA GLY A 1 24.34 4.63 -3.98
C GLY A 1 25.47 5.58 -3.62
N ASP A 2 26.68 5.32 -4.09
CA ASP A 2 27.93 5.98 -3.67
C ASP A 2 27.90 7.50 -3.80
N LEU A 3 27.32 8.04 -4.86
CA LEU A 3 27.22 9.49 -5.06
C LEU A 3 26.40 10.15 -3.94
N VAL A 4 25.29 9.53 -3.54
CA VAL A 4 24.43 10.06 -2.45
C VAL A 4 25.10 9.89 -1.07
N LEU A 5 25.78 8.77 -0.85
CA LEU A 5 26.45 8.50 0.42
C LEU A 5 27.65 9.43 0.65
N ASN A 6 28.45 9.67 -0.38
CA ASN A 6 29.73 10.35 -0.26
C ASN A 6 29.66 11.87 -0.51
N SER A 7 28.52 12.40 -1.01
CA SER A 7 28.35 13.83 -1.30
C SER A 7 27.84 14.65 -0.09
N GLY A 8 27.88 14.10 1.13
CA GLY A 8 27.53 14.82 2.35
C GLY A 8 26.13 15.44 2.30
N TYR A 9 26.02 16.75 2.56
CA TYR A 9 24.74 17.46 2.58
C TYR A 9 24.05 17.54 1.22
N ALA A 10 24.84 17.69 0.13
CA ALA A 10 24.30 17.72 -1.22
C ALA A 10 23.69 16.35 -1.60
N GLY A 11 24.34 15.25 -1.23
CA GLY A 11 23.79 13.90 -1.42
C GLY A 11 22.45 13.70 -0.71
N THR A 12 22.32 14.23 0.49
CA THR A 12 21.06 14.18 1.25
C THR A 12 19.97 15.03 0.60
N TRP A 13 20.32 16.18 0.01
CA TRP A 13 19.40 16.99 -0.78
C TRP A 13 18.90 16.23 -2.01
N VAL A 14 19.83 15.63 -2.77
CA VAL A 14 19.49 14.82 -3.96
C VAL A 14 18.55 13.65 -3.57
N TYR A 15 18.83 12.98 -2.45
CA TYR A 15 17.98 11.90 -1.96
C TYR A 15 16.53 12.37 -1.73
N GLY A 16 16.33 13.43 -0.95
CA GLY A 16 14.99 13.92 -0.65
C GLY A 16 14.25 14.47 -1.87
N PHE A 17 14.98 15.12 -2.79
CA PHE A 17 14.43 15.58 -4.07
C PHE A 17 13.95 14.40 -4.93
N MET A 18 14.79 13.38 -5.12
CA MET A 18 14.46 12.21 -5.94
C MET A 18 13.34 11.37 -5.34
N GLU A 19 13.32 11.20 -4.03
CA GLU A 19 12.25 10.49 -3.34
C GLU A 19 10.87 11.09 -3.67
N ARG A 20 10.74 12.42 -3.61
CA ARG A 20 9.49 13.11 -3.96
C ARG A 20 9.22 13.09 -5.45
N LEU A 21 10.22 13.33 -6.28
CA LEU A 21 10.07 13.31 -7.74
C LEU A 21 9.52 11.99 -8.28
N LEU A 22 9.78 10.88 -7.59
CA LEU A 22 9.38 9.54 -8.01
C LEU A 22 7.97 9.13 -7.54
N ILE A 23 7.31 9.91 -6.67
CA ILE A 23 5.94 9.61 -6.18
C ILE A 23 4.92 9.49 -7.32
N PRO A 24 4.87 10.40 -8.32
CA PRO A 24 3.92 10.29 -9.43
C PRO A 24 4.00 8.99 -10.21
N PHE A 25 5.18 8.39 -10.23
CA PHE A 25 5.44 7.13 -10.94
C PHE A 25 5.25 5.90 -10.05
N GLY A 26 4.99 6.08 -8.72
CA GLY A 26 4.93 4.99 -7.75
C GLY A 26 6.28 4.33 -7.46
N LEU A 27 7.38 4.92 -7.94
CA LEU A 27 8.73 4.35 -7.83
C LEU A 27 9.49 4.78 -6.57
N HIS A 28 8.91 5.66 -5.75
CA HIS A 28 9.57 6.14 -4.53
C HIS A 28 9.86 5.01 -3.54
N HIS A 29 9.00 3.99 -3.42
CA HIS A 29 9.25 2.81 -2.59
C HIS A 29 10.49 2.03 -3.06
N VAL A 30 10.60 1.78 -4.36
CA VAL A 30 11.76 1.10 -4.97
C VAL A 30 13.04 1.92 -4.76
N PHE A 31 12.92 3.25 -4.71
CA PHE A 31 14.05 4.15 -4.52
C PHE A 31 14.56 4.17 -3.08
N TYR A 32 13.68 4.32 -2.05
CA TYR A 32 14.17 4.49 -0.67
C TYR A 32 14.46 3.16 0.03
N LEU A 33 13.80 2.05 -0.32
CA LEU A 33 13.98 0.76 0.35
C LEU A 33 15.44 0.27 0.35
N PRO A 34 16.21 0.35 -0.74
CA PRO A 34 17.64 0.00 -0.70
C PRO A 34 18.44 0.79 0.34
N PHE A 35 18.16 2.10 0.49
CA PHE A 35 18.82 2.92 1.52
C PHE A 35 18.42 2.52 2.94
N TRP A 36 17.18 2.11 3.13
CA TRP A 36 16.69 1.76 4.48
C TRP A 36 17.10 0.36 4.92
N GLN A 37 17.14 -0.61 3.98
CA GLN A 37 17.21 -2.03 4.31
C GLN A 37 18.55 -2.70 3.93
N THR A 38 19.38 -2.07 3.11
CA THR A 38 20.62 -2.70 2.62
C THR A 38 21.85 -1.81 2.87
N GLY A 39 23.03 -2.36 2.65
CA GLY A 39 24.30 -1.64 2.77
C GLY A 39 24.42 -0.38 1.90
N VAL A 40 23.49 -0.17 0.92
CA VAL A 40 23.36 1.11 0.18
C VAL A 40 23.07 2.29 1.12
N GLY A 41 22.40 2.07 2.24
CA GLY A 41 22.13 3.10 3.25
C GLY A 41 23.25 3.27 4.28
N GLY A 42 24.26 2.46 4.19
CA GLY A 42 25.40 2.41 5.09
C GLY A 42 25.42 1.16 5.96
N THR A 43 26.57 0.94 6.58
CA THR A 43 26.80 -0.16 7.51
C THR A 43 27.36 0.40 8.82
N MET A 44 26.99 -0.17 9.96
CA MET A 44 27.44 0.28 11.28
C MET A 44 27.48 -0.90 12.25
N GLU A 45 28.49 -0.94 13.09
CA GLU A 45 28.53 -1.87 14.20
C GLU A 45 27.71 -1.34 15.36
N VAL A 46 26.72 -2.11 15.83
CA VAL A 46 25.87 -1.78 16.97
C VAL A 46 25.76 -3.03 17.85
N GLY A 47 26.10 -2.92 19.13
CA GLY A 47 26.05 -4.05 20.06
C GLY A 47 26.96 -5.23 19.67
N GLY A 48 28.07 -4.99 18.94
CA GLY A 48 28.98 -6.03 18.45
C GLY A 48 28.50 -6.75 17.19
N GLN A 49 27.42 -6.29 16.55
CA GLN A 49 26.92 -6.82 15.29
C GLN A 49 27.02 -5.78 14.18
N LEU A 50 27.43 -6.21 13.00
CA LEU A 50 27.43 -5.36 11.81
C LEU A 50 26.00 -5.29 11.25
N ILE A 51 25.41 -4.09 11.29
CA ILE A 51 24.05 -3.82 10.83
C ILE A 51 24.11 -3.03 9.53
N GLU A 52 23.33 -3.45 8.54
CA GLU A 52 23.20 -2.79 7.24
C GLU A 52 21.84 -2.12 7.09
N GLY A 53 21.84 -0.96 6.42
CA GLY A 53 20.63 -0.20 6.12
C GLY A 53 20.28 0.85 7.18
N ALA A 54 19.95 2.03 6.71
CA ALA A 54 19.72 3.21 7.54
C ALA A 54 18.65 2.99 8.63
N GLN A 55 17.54 2.36 8.27
CA GLN A 55 16.44 2.08 9.19
C GLN A 55 16.82 0.97 10.18
N ASN A 56 17.46 -0.09 9.71
CA ASN A 56 17.93 -1.20 10.56
C ASN A 56 18.94 -0.71 11.60
N ILE A 57 19.90 0.15 11.18
CA ILE A 57 20.87 0.78 12.08
C ILE A 57 20.16 1.59 13.15
N PHE A 58 19.15 2.40 12.77
CA PHE A 58 18.39 3.19 13.71
C PHE A 58 17.67 2.32 14.74
N PHE A 59 16.99 1.25 14.33
CA PHE A 59 16.28 0.36 15.26
C PHE A 59 17.24 -0.47 16.14
N ALA A 60 18.38 -0.88 15.61
CA ALA A 60 19.43 -1.52 16.44
C ALA A 60 19.93 -0.56 17.53
N GLN A 61 20.19 0.71 17.19
CA GLN A 61 20.58 1.73 18.15
C GLN A 61 19.47 2.09 19.16
N LEU A 62 18.20 2.04 18.72
CA LEU A 62 17.05 2.27 19.59
C LEU A 62 16.92 1.16 20.66
N ALA A 63 17.24 -0.08 20.30
CA ALA A 63 17.19 -1.23 21.18
C ALA A 63 18.41 -1.31 22.13
N ASP A 64 19.50 -0.59 21.85
CA ASP A 64 20.72 -0.60 22.65
C ASP A 64 20.72 0.54 23.70
N PRO A 65 20.58 0.21 25.00
CA PRO A 65 20.60 1.22 26.08
C PRO A 65 21.90 2.01 26.19
N SER A 66 23.02 1.49 25.68
CA SER A 66 24.33 2.15 25.72
C SER A 66 24.43 3.33 24.74
N VAL A 67 23.56 3.40 23.74
CA VAL A 67 23.57 4.47 22.75
C VAL A 67 23.02 5.76 23.35
N THR A 68 23.90 6.75 23.44
CA THR A 68 23.59 8.09 23.98
C THR A 68 23.11 9.08 22.90
N LYS A 69 23.42 8.82 21.62
CA LYS A 69 23.01 9.65 20.49
C LYS A 69 22.86 8.81 19.23
N PHE A 70 21.75 8.99 18.52
CA PHE A 70 21.52 8.25 17.28
C PHE A 70 22.40 8.75 16.14
N ALA A 71 22.84 7.84 15.30
CA ALA A 71 23.72 8.10 14.17
C ALA A 71 23.01 8.89 13.08
N VAL A 72 23.46 10.12 12.86
CA VAL A 72 22.92 10.99 11.81
C VAL A 72 23.20 10.44 10.42
N SER A 73 24.28 9.67 10.23
CA SER A 73 24.59 8.97 8.98
C SER A 73 23.48 8.03 8.51
N ALA A 74 22.74 7.46 9.46
CA ALA A 74 21.56 6.63 9.19
C ALA A 74 20.28 7.49 9.09
N THR A 75 19.98 8.30 10.11
CA THR A 75 18.72 9.03 10.20
C THR A 75 18.55 10.12 9.14
N ARG A 76 19.63 10.58 8.48
CA ARG A 76 19.59 11.58 7.41
C ARG A 76 18.71 11.16 6.21
N PHE A 77 18.45 9.87 6.02
CA PHE A 77 17.57 9.34 4.98
C PHE A 77 16.09 9.22 5.45
N MET A 78 15.77 9.69 6.65
CA MET A 78 14.45 9.61 7.26
C MET A 78 13.98 10.94 7.80
N SER A 79 14.84 11.64 8.56
CA SER A 79 14.47 12.84 9.35
C SER A 79 13.90 13.99 8.54
N GLY A 80 14.22 14.11 7.24
CA GLY A 80 13.74 15.16 6.36
C GLY A 80 12.24 15.13 6.09
N LYS A 81 11.59 13.99 6.28
CA LYS A 81 10.14 13.85 6.10
C LYS A 81 9.35 14.68 7.12
N PHE A 82 9.79 14.72 8.37
CA PHE A 82 9.03 15.33 9.46
C PHE A 82 8.66 16.81 9.25
N PRO A 83 9.59 17.75 8.98
CA PRO A 83 9.22 19.14 8.79
C PRO A 83 8.34 19.35 7.57
N LEU A 84 8.49 18.49 6.55
CA LEU A 84 7.71 18.55 5.32
C LEU A 84 6.27 18.09 5.53
N MET A 85 6.10 16.91 6.13
CA MET A 85 4.80 16.25 6.27
C MET A 85 3.95 16.85 7.40
N ILE A 86 4.58 17.20 8.52
CA ILE A 86 3.88 17.72 9.70
C ILE A 86 3.55 19.21 9.54
N PHE A 87 4.37 19.98 8.83
CA PHE A 87 4.24 21.43 8.75
C PHE A 87 4.09 21.96 7.33
N GLY A 88 4.98 21.59 6.40
CA GLY A 88 5.00 22.14 5.05
C GLY A 88 3.71 21.86 4.28
N LEU A 89 3.30 20.60 4.21
CA LEU A 89 2.09 20.20 3.50
C LEU A 89 0.79 20.76 4.10
N PRO A 90 0.59 20.79 5.44
CA PRO A 90 -0.51 21.56 6.03
C PRO A 90 -0.50 23.04 5.68
N GLY A 91 0.68 23.67 5.55
CA GLY A 91 0.82 25.03 5.04
C GLY A 91 0.34 25.18 3.60
N ALA A 92 0.68 24.22 2.72
CA ALA A 92 0.18 24.15 1.36
C ALA A 92 -1.36 23.98 1.30
N ALA A 93 -1.90 23.08 2.13
CA ALA A 93 -3.35 22.86 2.24
C ALA A 93 -4.08 24.14 2.65
N LEU A 94 -3.57 24.87 3.65
CA LEU A 94 -4.12 26.14 4.08
C LEU A 94 -4.06 27.19 2.97
N ALA A 95 -2.98 27.24 2.18
CA ALA A 95 -2.85 28.13 1.02
C ALA A 95 -3.91 27.84 -0.04
N MET A 96 -4.10 26.56 -0.39
CA MET A 96 -5.13 26.12 -1.33
C MET A 96 -6.53 26.48 -0.84
N TYR A 97 -6.85 26.20 0.44
CA TYR A 97 -8.12 26.57 1.04
C TYR A 97 -8.39 28.08 1.01
N ARG A 98 -7.39 28.90 1.38
CA ARG A 98 -7.53 30.39 1.40
C ARG A 98 -7.73 30.99 0.02
N THR A 99 -7.22 30.33 -1.02
CA THR A 99 -7.32 30.77 -2.42
C THR A 99 -8.55 30.23 -3.15
N THR A 100 -9.29 29.30 -2.56
CA THR A 100 -10.52 28.71 -3.10
C THR A 100 -11.64 29.76 -3.28
N LYS A 101 -12.46 29.63 -4.34
CA LYS A 101 -13.66 30.46 -4.58
C LYS A 101 -14.62 30.36 -3.39
N PRO A 102 -15.28 31.47 -2.97
CA PRO A 102 -16.14 31.48 -1.78
C PRO A 102 -17.22 30.41 -1.79
N GLU A 103 -17.81 30.13 -2.95
CA GLU A 103 -18.92 29.20 -3.14
C GLU A 103 -18.49 27.74 -2.84
N LYS A 104 -17.23 27.39 -3.12
CA LYS A 104 -16.68 26.04 -2.95
C LYS A 104 -15.94 25.82 -1.63
N LYS A 105 -15.75 26.88 -0.83
CA LYS A 105 -14.94 26.80 0.40
C LYS A 105 -15.41 25.72 1.36
N LYS A 106 -16.72 25.53 1.53
CA LYS A 106 -17.28 24.57 2.48
C LYS A 106 -16.95 23.12 2.09
N ALA A 107 -17.06 22.80 0.81
CA ALA A 107 -16.75 21.47 0.28
C ALA A 107 -15.23 21.18 0.32
N VAL A 108 -14.42 22.16 -0.09
CA VAL A 108 -12.95 22.04 -0.10
C VAL A 108 -12.36 21.98 1.31
N ALA A 109 -12.98 22.62 2.30
CA ALA A 109 -12.48 22.68 3.67
C ALA A 109 -12.32 21.29 4.29
N GLY A 110 -13.38 20.47 4.22
CA GLY A 110 -13.36 19.10 4.76
C GLY A 110 -12.29 18.24 4.08
N LEU A 111 -12.25 18.30 2.76
CA LEU A 111 -11.31 17.56 1.92
C LEU A 111 -9.85 17.88 2.24
N LEU A 112 -9.48 19.16 2.20
CA LEU A 112 -8.10 19.60 2.47
C LEU A 112 -7.70 19.42 3.94
N LEU A 113 -8.66 19.61 4.88
CA LEU A 113 -8.40 19.38 6.29
C LEU A 113 -8.11 17.91 6.56
N SER A 114 -8.92 16.99 6.03
CA SER A 114 -8.70 15.55 6.17
C SER A 114 -7.34 15.15 5.60
N ALA A 115 -7.02 15.56 4.36
CA ALA A 115 -5.75 15.25 3.74
C ALA A 115 -4.55 15.85 4.51
N ALA A 116 -4.68 17.07 5.04
CA ALA A 116 -3.65 17.71 5.85
C ALA A 116 -3.44 17.00 7.19
N LEU A 117 -4.52 16.57 7.87
CA LEU A 117 -4.45 15.81 9.12
C LEU A 117 -3.83 14.43 8.87
N THR A 118 -4.18 13.76 7.79
CA THR A 118 -3.57 12.48 7.40
C THR A 118 -2.06 12.66 7.20
N SER A 119 -1.63 13.65 6.42
CA SER A 119 -0.20 13.95 6.25
C SER A 119 0.49 14.24 7.58
N MET A 120 -0.11 15.07 8.43
CA MET A 120 0.48 15.50 9.70
C MET A 120 0.58 14.34 10.70
N ILE A 121 -0.46 13.54 10.87
CA ILE A 121 -0.54 12.50 11.90
C ILE A 121 0.21 11.25 11.47
N THR A 122 -0.12 10.74 10.29
CA THR A 122 0.40 9.46 9.79
C THR A 122 1.60 9.59 8.85
N GLY A 123 1.79 10.78 8.24
CA GLY A 123 2.81 11.00 7.21
C GLY A 123 2.44 10.48 5.82
N ILE A 124 1.19 10.05 5.59
CA ILE A 124 0.69 9.68 4.27
C ILE A 124 0.34 10.97 3.53
N THR A 125 1.05 11.25 2.45
CA THR A 125 1.02 12.57 1.79
C THR A 125 0.32 12.57 0.44
N GLU A 126 0.16 11.41 -0.17
CA GLU A 126 -0.38 11.24 -1.51
C GLU A 126 -1.74 11.95 -1.70
N PRO A 127 -2.72 11.83 -0.79
CA PRO A 127 -4.01 12.50 -0.97
C PRO A 127 -3.89 14.01 -1.11
N LEU A 128 -2.92 14.62 -0.41
CA LEU A 128 -2.69 16.05 -0.47
C LEU A 128 -1.79 16.46 -1.64
N GLU A 129 -0.71 15.71 -1.89
CA GLU A 129 0.22 15.98 -2.99
C GLU A 129 -0.47 15.88 -4.36
N PHE A 130 -1.35 14.91 -4.55
CA PHE A 130 -2.08 14.74 -5.80
C PHE A 130 -3.04 15.90 -6.09
N THR A 131 -3.52 16.63 -5.07
CA THR A 131 -4.36 17.81 -5.27
C THR A 131 -3.67 18.92 -6.06
N PHE A 132 -2.36 19.00 -6.03
CA PHE A 132 -1.60 20.00 -6.78
C PHE A 132 -0.62 19.42 -7.80
N LEU A 133 -0.22 18.16 -7.67
CA LEU A 133 0.66 17.51 -8.62
C LEU A 133 0.14 17.59 -10.05
N PHE A 134 -1.13 17.25 -10.23
CA PHE A 134 -1.72 17.13 -11.59
C PHE A 134 -2.27 18.43 -12.15
N VAL A 135 -2.77 19.30 -11.29
CA VAL A 135 -3.36 20.58 -11.72
C VAL A 135 -2.37 21.74 -11.71
N ALA A 136 -1.28 21.60 -11.01
CA ALA A 136 -0.24 22.62 -10.85
C ALA A 136 1.17 22.00 -10.72
N PRO A 137 1.69 21.34 -11.78
CA PRO A 137 2.99 20.63 -11.70
C PRO A 137 4.15 21.51 -11.26
N LEU A 138 4.08 22.82 -11.49
CA LEU A 138 5.07 23.77 -11.01
C LEU A 138 5.15 23.78 -9.47
N LEU A 139 4.00 23.74 -8.78
CA LEU A 139 3.97 23.65 -7.31
C LEU A 139 4.60 22.36 -6.83
N TYR A 140 4.37 21.26 -7.57
CA TYR A 140 4.98 19.98 -7.24
C TYR A 140 6.50 19.99 -7.46
N GLY A 141 6.98 20.59 -8.54
CA GLY A 141 8.43 20.77 -8.75
C GLY A 141 9.10 21.56 -7.62
N ILE A 142 8.45 22.63 -7.16
CA ILE A 142 8.90 23.41 -6.00
C ILE A 142 8.87 22.57 -4.73
N HIS A 143 7.81 21.78 -4.52
CA HIS A 143 7.71 20.86 -3.40
C HIS A 143 8.86 19.85 -3.37
N CYS A 144 9.25 19.27 -4.52
CA CYS A 144 10.41 18.38 -4.61
C CYS A 144 11.73 19.08 -4.20
N VAL A 145 11.94 20.33 -4.62
CA VAL A 145 13.10 21.13 -4.21
C VAL A 145 13.10 21.35 -2.70
N PHE A 146 11.97 21.73 -2.12
CA PHE A 146 11.84 21.90 -0.67
C PHE A 146 12.00 20.58 0.09
N ALA A 147 11.59 19.46 -0.47
CA ALA A 147 11.84 18.16 0.13
C ALA A 147 13.35 17.89 0.23
N GLY A 148 14.10 18.10 -0.85
CA GLY A 148 15.56 18.01 -0.79
C GLY A 148 16.17 18.92 0.28
N LEU A 149 15.70 20.18 0.38
CA LEU A 149 16.15 21.13 1.40
C LEU A 149 15.81 20.65 2.82
N ALA A 150 14.63 20.08 3.05
CA ALA A 150 14.24 19.54 4.36
C ALA A 150 15.19 18.44 4.81
N TYR A 151 15.49 17.48 3.94
CA TYR A 151 16.44 16.42 4.26
C TYR A 151 17.85 16.96 4.52
N MET A 152 18.30 17.91 3.70
CA MET A 152 19.62 18.56 3.90
C MET A 152 19.66 19.31 5.23
N LEU A 153 18.66 20.11 5.57
CA LEU A 153 18.61 20.87 6.83
C LEU A 153 18.60 19.95 8.06
N MET A 154 17.81 18.86 8.04
CA MET A 154 17.83 17.89 9.13
C MET A 154 19.20 17.23 9.29
N HIS A 155 19.92 16.99 8.20
CA HIS A 155 21.30 16.51 8.24
C HIS A 155 22.26 17.56 8.81
N VAL A 156 22.15 18.81 8.38
CA VAL A 156 22.98 19.94 8.89
C VAL A 156 22.77 20.13 10.39
N PHE A 157 21.52 20.11 10.87
CA PHE A 157 21.19 20.25 12.30
C PHE A 157 21.36 18.94 13.08
N LYS A 158 21.92 17.92 12.47
CA LYS A 158 22.23 16.62 13.11
C LYS A 158 21.03 16.01 13.81
N VAL A 159 19.87 16.01 13.14
CA VAL A 159 18.64 15.41 13.64
C VAL A 159 18.73 13.90 13.54
N GLY A 160 18.60 13.24 14.69
CA GLY A 160 18.69 11.79 14.85
C GLY A 160 17.32 11.10 15.01
N VAL A 161 16.27 11.59 14.35
CA VAL A 161 14.94 10.99 14.45
C VAL A 161 14.76 10.01 13.30
N GLY A 162 14.54 8.74 13.64
CA GLY A 162 14.15 7.71 12.67
C GLY A 162 12.64 7.58 12.55
N MET A 163 12.20 6.61 11.76
CA MET A 163 10.77 6.34 11.56
C MET A 163 10.54 4.88 11.16
N THR A 164 9.31 4.41 11.34
CA THR A 164 8.88 3.08 10.90
C THR A 164 8.52 3.07 9.42
N PHE A 165 7.49 3.81 9.05
CA PHE A 165 6.93 3.80 7.69
C PHE A 165 6.88 5.19 7.07
N SER A 166 6.41 6.18 7.81
CA SER A 166 6.23 7.55 7.30
C SER A 166 6.54 8.59 8.38
N GLY A 167 6.94 9.79 7.96
CA GLY A 167 7.42 10.85 8.85
C GLY A 167 6.32 11.71 9.48
N GLY A 168 5.28 11.11 10.06
CA GLY A 168 4.20 11.80 10.75
C GLY A 168 4.46 12.09 12.23
N LEU A 169 3.47 12.72 12.89
CA LEU A 169 3.52 13.03 14.32
C LEU A 169 3.69 11.80 15.20
N ILE A 170 3.13 10.66 14.80
CA ILE A 170 3.23 9.40 15.54
C ILE A 170 4.70 8.99 15.65
N ASP A 171 5.41 8.90 14.52
CA ASP A 171 6.82 8.54 14.51
C ASP A 171 7.69 9.61 15.19
N MET A 172 7.38 10.89 15.00
CA MET A 172 8.08 11.98 15.68
C MET A 172 7.94 11.87 17.20
N PHE A 173 6.76 11.52 17.71
CA PHE A 173 6.53 11.34 19.13
C PHE A 173 7.32 10.16 19.69
N LEU A 174 7.22 9.00 19.05
CA LEU A 174 7.85 7.75 19.52
C LEU A 174 9.39 7.79 19.41
N PHE A 175 9.89 8.24 18.29
CA PHE A 175 11.33 8.17 17.96
C PHE A 175 12.09 9.48 18.10
N GLY A 176 11.38 10.58 18.29
CA GLY A 176 11.97 11.89 18.55
C GLY A 176 11.78 12.34 20.00
N ILE A 177 10.52 12.64 20.36
CA ILE A 177 10.18 13.28 21.64
C ILE A 177 10.44 12.34 22.82
N MET A 178 9.95 11.10 22.75
CA MET A 178 10.12 10.12 23.82
C MET A 178 11.59 9.73 24.05
N GLN A 179 12.42 9.80 23.02
CA GLN A 179 13.86 9.50 23.13
C GLN A 179 14.66 10.68 23.70
N GLY A 180 14.05 11.85 23.81
CA GLY A 180 14.65 13.07 24.32
C GLY A 180 15.53 13.81 23.31
N ASN A 181 15.61 15.14 23.50
CA ASN A 181 16.35 16.01 22.57
C ASN A 181 17.85 15.74 22.55
N GLY A 182 18.42 15.26 23.65
CA GLY A 182 19.85 14.90 23.75
C GLY A 182 20.27 13.81 22.77
N LYS A 183 19.39 12.81 22.56
CA LYS A 183 19.63 11.71 21.60
C LYS A 183 19.29 12.11 20.16
N THR A 184 18.27 12.95 19.94
CA THR A 184 17.59 13.08 18.64
C THR A 184 17.68 14.45 18.01
N ASN A 185 17.93 15.51 18.77
CA ASN A 185 17.84 16.92 18.31
C ASN A 185 16.47 17.26 17.66
N TRP A 186 15.38 16.61 18.10
CA TRP A 186 14.05 16.73 17.49
C TRP A 186 13.48 18.17 17.49
N ILE A 187 13.91 19.04 18.40
CA ILE A 187 13.46 20.44 18.45
C ILE A 187 13.69 21.16 17.11
N TRP A 188 14.77 20.82 16.40
CA TRP A 188 15.04 21.39 15.08
C TRP A 188 13.97 21.02 14.03
N ILE A 189 13.30 19.87 14.16
CA ILE A 189 12.16 19.52 13.32
C ILE A 189 11.05 20.56 13.47
N VAL A 190 10.75 20.98 14.71
CA VAL A 190 9.70 21.97 15.00
C VAL A 190 10.11 23.35 14.48
N ILE A 191 11.34 23.81 14.76
CA ILE A 191 11.83 25.11 14.32
C ILE A 191 11.80 25.23 12.81
N VAL A 192 12.40 24.28 12.11
CA VAL A 192 12.41 24.24 10.63
C VAL A 192 11.00 24.03 10.11
N GLY A 193 10.19 23.18 10.76
CA GLY A 193 8.80 22.92 10.39
C GLY A 193 7.94 24.19 10.40
N ILE A 194 8.04 25.03 11.43
CA ILE A 194 7.30 26.31 11.48
C ILE A 194 7.71 27.21 10.31
N VAL A 195 9.00 27.29 10.00
CA VAL A 195 9.49 28.05 8.83
C VAL A 195 8.90 27.46 7.54
N TYR A 196 8.88 26.12 7.41
CA TYR A 196 8.28 25.44 6.25
C TYR A 196 6.80 25.75 6.11
N PHE A 197 6.03 25.69 7.19
CA PHE A 197 4.62 26.04 7.18
C PHE A 197 4.39 27.45 6.62
N ILE A 198 5.14 28.41 7.13
CA ILE A 198 5.05 29.84 6.72
C ILE A 198 5.43 29.98 5.24
N VAL A 199 6.56 29.39 4.83
CA VAL A 199 7.06 29.49 3.46
C VAL A 199 6.09 28.83 2.49
N TYR A 200 5.60 27.62 2.78
CA TYR A 200 4.62 26.93 1.96
C TYR A 200 3.33 27.74 1.82
N TYR A 201 2.80 28.26 2.93
CA TYR A 201 1.56 29.05 2.91
C TYR A 201 1.69 30.29 2.02
N PHE A 202 2.73 31.08 2.20
CA PHE A 202 2.87 32.31 1.41
C PHE A 202 3.26 32.03 -0.04
N LEU A 203 4.18 31.13 -0.29
CA LEU A 203 4.66 30.80 -1.62
C LEU A 203 3.54 30.17 -2.47
N PHE A 204 2.84 29.19 -1.92
CA PHE A 204 1.71 28.55 -2.62
C PHE A 204 0.57 29.55 -2.86
N SER A 205 0.19 30.35 -1.85
CA SER A 205 -0.83 31.38 -2.01
C SER A 205 -0.47 32.39 -3.09
N PHE A 206 0.80 32.81 -3.15
CA PHE A 206 1.27 33.73 -4.17
C PHE A 206 1.24 33.11 -5.57
N LEU A 207 1.80 31.91 -5.73
CA LEU A 207 1.85 31.25 -7.02
C LEU A 207 0.47 30.84 -7.55
N ILE A 208 -0.41 30.34 -6.69
CA ILE A 208 -1.79 29.98 -7.05
C ILE A 208 -2.52 31.22 -7.59
N LYS A 209 -2.39 32.36 -6.92
CA LYS A 209 -3.04 33.62 -7.37
C LYS A 209 -2.40 34.21 -8.62
N LYS A 210 -1.06 34.27 -8.66
CA LYS A 210 -0.31 34.92 -9.75
C LYS A 210 -0.44 34.17 -11.07
N LEU A 211 -0.46 32.85 -11.03
CA LEU A 211 -0.50 31.98 -12.21
C LEU A 211 -1.90 31.39 -12.46
N ASP A 212 -2.91 31.84 -11.70
CA ASP A 212 -4.29 31.35 -11.75
C ASP A 212 -4.38 29.80 -11.79
N LEU A 213 -3.60 29.14 -10.91
CA LEU A 213 -3.55 27.68 -10.87
C LEU A 213 -4.90 27.12 -10.41
N LYS A 214 -5.36 26.08 -11.09
CA LYS A 214 -6.69 25.46 -10.87
C LYS A 214 -6.62 24.40 -9.73
N THR A 215 -6.12 24.81 -8.58
CA THR A 215 -6.14 23.97 -7.37
C THR A 215 -7.57 23.70 -6.90
N PRO A 216 -7.82 22.72 -6.00
CA PRO A 216 -9.17 22.36 -5.59
C PRO A 216 -10.06 23.56 -5.25
N GLY A 217 -11.25 23.60 -5.87
CA GLY A 217 -12.22 24.69 -5.73
C GLY A 217 -11.90 25.99 -6.47
N ARG A 218 -10.86 26.01 -7.31
CA ARG A 218 -10.58 27.11 -8.26
C ARG A 218 -10.91 26.76 -9.70
N ASP A 219 -11.13 25.49 -9.99
CA ASP A 219 -11.63 25.02 -11.27
C ASP A 219 -13.12 25.40 -11.48
N ASP A 220 -13.59 25.24 -12.73
CA ASP A 220 -14.98 25.55 -13.09
C ASP A 220 -15.88 24.29 -13.02
N SER A 221 -15.35 23.13 -12.61
CA SER A 221 -16.10 21.89 -12.42
C SER A 221 -17.11 22.03 -11.27
N GLU A 222 -18.32 21.48 -11.41
CA GLU A 222 -19.33 21.52 -10.35
C GLU A 222 -18.96 20.62 -9.14
N GLU A 223 -18.13 19.61 -9.36
CA GLU A 223 -17.66 18.70 -8.31
C GLU A 223 -16.30 19.10 -7.76
N VAL A 224 -16.19 19.10 -6.43
CA VAL A 224 -14.91 19.23 -5.74
C VAL A 224 -14.38 17.84 -5.48
N LYS A 225 -13.41 17.41 -6.30
CA LYS A 225 -12.84 16.06 -6.25
C LYS A 225 -11.35 16.10 -5.92
N LEU A 226 -10.87 15.16 -5.10
CA LEU A 226 -9.44 14.86 -4.99
C LEU A 226 -9.04 14.12 -6.27
N TYR A 227 -8.06 14.64 -6.98
CA TYR A 227 -7.51 13.95 -8.15
C TYR A 227 -6.75 12.71 -7.69
N ARG A 228 -7.06 11.56 -8.28
CA ARG A 228 -6.37 10.28 -8.08
C ARG A 228 -5.47 9.99 -9.28
N ARG A 229 -4.55 9.08 -9.10
CA ARG A 229 -3.64 8.66 -10.20
C ARG A 229 -4.41 8.13 -11.41
N SER A 230 -5.50 7.41 -11.20
CA SER A 230 -6.42 6.92 -12.23
C SER A 230 -7.03 8.04 -13.08
N ASP A 231 -7.41 9.16 -12.47
CA ASP A 231 -8.01 10.32 -13.17
C ASP A 231 -7.05 10.96 -14.19
N VAL A 232 -5.75 10.76 -14.00
CA VAL A 232 -4.68 11.33 -14.84
C VAL A 232 -4.25 10.39 -15.94
N GLU A 233 -4.19 9.11 -15.67
CA GLU A 233 -3.91 8.09 -16.69
C GLU A 233 -5.01 8.10 -17.76
N ALA A 234 -6.27 8.26 -17.36
CA ALA A 234 -7.41 8.47 -18.28
C ALA A 234 -7.28 9.74 -19.14
N LYS A 235 -6.82 10.86 -18.56
CA LYS A 235 -6.60 12.12 -19.33
C LYS A 235 -5.41 12.07 -20.28
N LYS A 236 -4.34 11.35 -19.94
CA LYS A 236 -3.14 11.23 -20.81
C LYS A 236 -3.35 10.38 -22.05
N ASN A 237 -4.22 9.40 -21.98
CA ASN A 237 -4.45 8.46 -23.08
C ASN A 237 -5.46 8.92 -24.12
N GLY A 238 -6.00 10.13 -23.99
CA GLY A 238 -6.88 10.75 -25.02
C GLY A 238 -8.14 9.93 -25.34
N LYS A 239 -8.49 8.97 -24.48
CA LYS A 239 -9.67 8.13 -24.64
C LYS A 239 -10.86 8.76 -23.91
N SER A 240 -11.92 8.91 -24.66
CA SER A 240 -13.26 9.28 -24.25
C SER A 240 -13.74 8.43 -23.07
N GLU A 241 -14.49 9.02 -22.16
CA GLU A 241 -14.96 8.54 -20.86
C GLU A 241 -15.73 7.19 -20.80
N ASN A 242 -15.67 6.33 -21.83
CA ASN A 242 -16.55 5.16 -21.93
C ASN A 242 -15.87 3.79 -22.13
N GLY A 243 -14.55 3.64 -21.94
CA GLY A 243 -13.91 2.36 -22.30
C GLY A 243 -13.03 1.65 -21.28
N GLU A 244 -12.39 2.35 -20.34
CA GLU A 244 -11.46 1.73 -19.36
C GLU A 244 -11.94 1.82 -17.91
N ASN A 245 -12.87 2.69 -17.57
CA ASN A 245 -13.54 2.68 -16.28
C ASN A 245 -14.49 1.47 -16.15
N SER A 246 -15.02 0.94 -17.28
CA SER A 246 -15.92 -0.21 -17.25
C SER A 246 -15.25 -1.47 -16.68
N ASP A 247 -14.02 -1.78 -17.07
CA ASP A 247 -13.35 -3.03 -16.66
C ASP A 247 -12.90 -3.00 -15.20
N VAL A 248 -12.48 -1.83 -14.70
CA VAL A 248 -12.06 -1.66 -13.29
C VAL A 248 -13.28 -1.58 -12.38
N ASP A 249 -14.33 -0.88 -12.78
CA ASP A 249 -15.60 -0.83 -12.07
C ASP A 249 -16.29 -2.19 -12.08
N GLU A 250 -16.24 -2.92 -13.21
CA GLU A 250 -16.77 -4.28 -13.35
C GLU A 250 -16.05 -5.26 -12.42
N LEU A 251 -14.71 -5.19 -12.32
CA LEU A 251 -13.95 -6.03 -11.38
C LEU A 251 -14.33 -5.71 -9.93
N SER A 252 -14.42 -4.44 -9.58
CA SER A 252 -14.79 -4.00 -8.23
C SER A 252 -16.23 -4.34 -7.88
N GLU A 253 -17.14 -4.26 -8.86
CA GLU A 253 -18.52 -4.72 -8.75
C GLU A 253 -18.60 -6.22 -8.53
N MET A 254 -17.87 -7.02 -9.31
CA MET A 254 -17.81 -8.46 -9.15
C MET A 254 -17.28 -8.87 -7.76
N ILE A 255 -16.25 -8.18 -7.26
CA ILE A 255 -15.72 -8.42 -5.90
C ILE A 255 -16.78 -8.07 -4.87
N THR A 256 -17.44 -6.91 -5.00
CA THR A 256 -18.50 -6.46 -4.08
C THR A 256 -19.65 -7.44 -4.05
N ASN A 257 -20.11 -7.89 -5.21
CA ASN A 257 -21.19 -8.88 -5.34
C ASN A 257 -20.76 -10.25 -4.81
N GLY A 258 -19.50 -10.65 -5.05
CA GLY A 258 -18.91 -11.87 -4.50
C GLY A 258 -18.76 -11.86 -2.98
N LEU A 259 -18.66 -10.69 -2.36
CA LEU A 259 -18.66 -10.51 -0.91
C LEU A 259 -20.07 -10.38 -0.30
N GLY A 260 -21.13 -10.51 -1.11
CA GLY A 260 -22.52 -10.44 -0.68
C GLY A 260 -23.15 -9.04 -0.76
N GLY A 261 -22.56 -8.16 -1.57
CA GLY A 261 -23.00 -6.77 -1.77
C GLY A 261 -22.40 -5.77 -0.77
N LYS A 262 -22.46 -4.48 -1.10
CA LYS A 262 -21.90 -3.40 -0.26
C LYS A 262 -22.40 -3.45 1.17
N LYS A 263 -23.70 -3.72 1.38
CA LYS A 263 -24.33 -3.78 2.69
C LYS A 263 -23.76 -4.89 3.58
N ASN A 264 -23.18 -5.94 2.97
CA ASN A 264 -22.55 -7.03 3.69
C ASN A 264 -21.07 -6.76 4.05
N ILE A 265 -20.43 -5.76 3.46
CA ILE A 265 -19.04 -5.44 3.70
C ILE A 265 -18.93 -4.45 4.87
N SER A 266 -18.21 -4.85 5.92
CA SER A 266 -17.96 -4.02 7.10
C SER A 266 -16.62 -3.28 7.01
N ASP A 267 -15.59 -3.95 6.47
CA ASP A 267 -14.24 -3.41 6.40
C ASP A 267 -13.45 -4.04 5.24
N VAL A 268 -12.55 -3.26 4.63
CA VAL A 268 -11.67 -3.71 3.55
C VAL A 268 -10.24 -3.29 3.86
N ASP A 269 -9.35 -4.27 3.99
CA ASP A 269 -7.92 -4.07 4.17
C ASP A 269 -7.13 -5.01 3.25
N CYS A 270 -5.82 -4.89 3.19
CA CYS A 270 -4.97 -5.83 2.48
C CYS A 270 -3.61 -6.03 3.16
N CYS A 271 -3.00 -7.17 2.92
CA CYS A 271 -1.57 -7.38 3.14
C CYS A 271 -0.84 -7.44 1.79
N ALA A 272 0.42 -7.87 1.77
CA ALA A 272 1.24 -7.87 0.55
C ALA A 272 0.63 -8.66 -0.64
N THR A 273 -0.23 -9.66 -0.37
CA THR A 273 -0.76 -10.55 -1.40
C THR A 273 -2.26 -10.86 -1.28
N ARG A 274 -2.94 -10.40 -0.22
CA ARG A 274 -4.33 -10.78 0.09
C ARG A 274 -5.17 -9.56 0.39
N LEU A 275 -6.33 -9.47 -0.25
CA LEU A 275 -7.41 -8.59 0.15
C LEU A 275 -8.08 -9.21 1.39
N ARG A 276 -8.24 -8.43 2.45
CA ARG A 276 -8.85 -8.85 3.71
C ARG A 276 -10.13 -8.07 3.91
N CYS A 277 -11.25 -8.75 3.84
CA CYS A 277 -12.56 -8.15 4.03
C CYS A 277 -13.20 -8.71 5.29
N THR A 278 -13.88 -7.86 6.05
CA THR A 278 -14.79 -8.29 7.11
C THR A 278 -16.20 -8.13 6.62
N VAL A 279 -17.01 -9.18 6.74
CA VAL A 279 -18.41 -9.19 6.30
C VAL A 279 -19.35 -9.40 7.49
N PHE A 280 -20.59 -8.92 7.37
CA PHE A 280 -21.61 -9.13 8.42
C PHE A 280 -22.16 -10.55 8.40
N LYS A 281 -22.34 -11.12 7.20
CA LYS A 281 -22.92 -12.45 6.96
C LYS A 281 -22.00 -13.24 6.04
N ALA A 282 -21.28 -14.21 6.57
CA ALA A 282 -20.35 -15.03 5.81
C ALA A 282 -21.05 -15.96 4.80
N GLU A 283 -22.31 -16.31 5.05
CA GLU A 283 -23.13 -17.13 4.16
C GLU A 283 -23.49 -16.48 2.81
N LEU A 284 -23.36 -15.15 2.70
CA LEU A 284 -23.61 -14.41 1.47
C LEU A 284 -22.38 -14.33 0.56
N VAL A 285 -21.22 -14.80 1.03
CA VAL A 285 -19.99 -14.74 0.25
C VAL A 285 -19.96 -15.85 -0.78
N ASN A 286 -19.70 -15.49 -2.03
CA ASN A 286 -19.63 -16.40 -3.15
C ASN A 286 -18.20 -16.57 -3.66
N ASP A 287 -17.55 -17.65 -3.23
CA ASP A 287 -16.15 -17.96 -3.59
C ASP A 287 -15.95 -18.15 -5.09
N GLY A 288 -16.94 -18.70 -5.79
CA GLY A 288 -16.88 -18.89 -7.23
C GLY A 288 -16.79 -17.56 -7.97
N MET A 289 -17.58 -16.57 -7.51
CA MET A 289 -17.59 -15.23 -8.04
C MET A 289 -16.26 -14.50 -7.74
N LEU A 290 -15.75 -14.65 -6.51
CA LEU A 290 -14.46 -14.07 -6.12
C LEU A 290 -13.29 -14.71 -6.89
N LYS A 291 -13.32 -16.01 -7.16
CA LYS A 291 -12.31 -16.67 -8.02
C LYS A 291 -12.40 -16.22 -9.47
N ALA A 292 -13.60 -15.96 -9.99
CA ALA A 292 -13.79 -15.45 -11.35
C ALA A 292 -13.18 -14.05 -11.55
N THR A 293 -12.93 -13.29 -10.48
CA THR A 293 -12.20 -12.00 -10.53
C THR A 293 -10.69 -12.13 -10.70
N GLY A 294 -10.17 -13.34 -10.89
CA GLY A 294 -8.74 -13.63 -11.01
C GLY A 294 -8.04 -13.87 -9.66
N ALA A 295 -8.80 -14.12 -8.59
CA ALA A 295 -8.22 -14.52 -7.31
C ALA A 295 -7.71 -15.96 -7.35
N SER A 296 -6.50 -16.19 -6.85
CA SER A 296 -5.90 -17.53 -6.74
C SER A 296 -6.57 -18.40 -5.67
N GLY A 297 -7.28 -17.78 -4.72
CA GLY A 297 -7.99 -18.49 -3.66
C GLY A 297 -8.78 -17.55 -2.74
N VAL A 298 -9.74 -18.11 -2.02
CA VAL A 298 -10.54 -17.43 -1.00
C VAL A 298 -10.47 -18.22 0.29
N VAL A 299 -10.20 -17.57 1.40
CA VAL A 299 -10.05 -18.18 2.73
C VAL A 299 -11.00 -17.49 3.71
N HIS A 300 -11.79 -18.29 4.41
CA HIS A 300 -12.73 -17.82 5.42
C HIS A 300 -12.19 -18.04 6.85
N LYS A 301 -12.39 -17.04 7.70
CA LYS A 301 -12.12 -17.13 9.15
C LYS A 301 -13.23 -16.40 9.90
N GLY A 302 -14.29 -17.12 10.26
CA GLY A 302 -15.51 -16.50 10.78
C GLY A 302 -16.08 -15.49 9.77
N ASN A 303 -16.27 -14.24 10.19
CA ASN A 303 -16.71 -13.17 9.31
C ASN A 303 -15.58 -12.50 8.50
N GLY A 304 -14.35 -12.96 8.64
CA GLY A 304 -13.21 -12.50 7.85
C GLY A 304 -13.06 -13.31 6.57
N VAL A 305 -12.95 -12.63 5.42
CA VAL A 305 -12.73 -13.22 4.10
C VAL A 305 -11.41 -12.70 3.55
N GLN A 306 -10.52 -13.60 3.14
CA GLN A 306 -9.25 -13.24 2.54
C GLN A 306 -9.24 -13.73 1.08
N VAL A 307 -9.12 -12.80 0.15
CA VAL A 307 -9.07 -13.07 -1.29
C VAL A 307 -7.65 -12.87 -1.80
N ILE A 308 -7.05 -13.91 -2.39
CA ILE A 308 -5.63 -13.94 -2.75
C ILE A 308 -5.45 -13.44 -4.18
N TYR A 309 -4.93 -12.22 -4.34
CA TYR A 309 -4.66 -11.60 -5.64
C TYR A 309 -3.17 -11.45 -5.96
N GLY A 310 -2.28 -11.83 -5.03
CA GLY A 310 -0.84 -11.60 -5.18
C GLY A 310 -0.45 -10.13 -5.12
N PRO A 311 0.67 -9.73 -5.76
CA PRO A 311 1.24 -8.37 -5.64
C PRO A 311 0.30 -7.24 -6.13
N LYS A 312 -0.74 -7.56 -6.90
CA LYS A 312 -1.72 -6.59 -7.43
C LYS A 312 -2.76 -6.16 -6.39
N VAL A 313 -2.79 -6.79 -5.22
CA VAL A 313 -3.83 -6.60 -4.20
C VAL A 313 -4.00 -5.16 -3.74
N THR A 314 -2.92 -4.40 -3.63
CA THR A 314 -2.97 -3.00 -3.20
C THR A 314 -3.75 -2.12 -4.19
N VAL A 315 -3.57 -2.37 -5.49
CA VAL A 315 -4.32 -1.68 -6.55
C VAL A 315 -5.79 -2.08 -6.51
N ILE A 316 -6.05 -3.39 -6.37
CA ILE A 316 -7.42 -3.94 -6.30
C ILE A 316 -8.15 -3.37 -5.06
N LYS A 317 -7.49 -3.29 -3.90
CA LYS A 317 -8.06 -2.68 -2.69
C LYS A 317 -8.45 -1.22 -2.95
N SER A 318 -7.54 -0.43 -3.51
CA SER A 318 -7.82 0.99 -3.79
C SER A 318 -9.01 1.17 -4.73
N ASN A 319 -9.07 0.40 -5.81
CA ASN A 319 -10.18 0.45 -6.77
C ASN A 319 -11.50 0.01 -6.13
N LEU A 320 -11.46 -1.03 -5.28
CA LEU A 320 -12.63 -1.52 -4.58
C LEU A 320 -13.16 -0.50 -3.56
N GLU A 321 -12.29 0.16 -2.79
CA GLU A 321 -12.68 1.22 -1.86
C GLU A 321 -13.32 2.39 -2.61
N ASP A 322 -12.76 2.77 -3.76
CA ASP A 322 -13.30 3.80 -4.63
C ASP A 322 -14.68 3.45 -5.18
N TYR A 323 -14.85 2.22 -5.65
CA TYR A 323 -16.14 1.71 -6.11
C TYR A 323 -17.17 1.68 -4.97
N LEU A 324 -16.77 1.22 -3.78
CA LEU A 324 -17.66 1.14 -2.62
C LEU A 324 -18.18 2.52 -2.16
N GLU A 325 -17.51 3.63 -2.43
CA GLU A 325 -18.05 4.97 -2.12
C GLU A 325 -19.35 5.24 -2.89
N THR A 326 -19.41 4.84 -4.15
CA THR A 326 -20.53 5.12 -5.08
C THR A 326 -21.49 3.96 -5.27
N ALA A 327 -21.06 2.74 -4.95
CA ALA A 327 -21.85 1.51 -5.12
C ALA A 327 -23.19 1.57 -4.35
N PRO A 328 -24.26 1.00 -4.92
CA PRO A 328 -25.55 0.93 -4.24
C PRO A 328 -25.44 0.12 -2.94
N ASN A 329 -26.02 0.63 -1.86
CA ASN A 329 -25.98 -0.02 -0.55
C ASN A 329 -27.04 -1.14 -0.45
N ILE A 330 -26.82 -2.21 -1.24
CA ILE A 330 -27.68 -3.38 -1.32
C ILE A 330 -26.96 -4.64 -0.84
N GLU A 331 -27.75 -5.64 -0.42
CA GLU A 331 -27.30 -7.00 -0.15
C GLU A 331 -27.45 -7.80 -1.45
N TYR A 332 -26.42 -8.55 -1.86
CA TYR A 332 -26.42 -9.35 -3.08
C TYR A 332 -26.56 -10.83 -2.72
N ASN A 333 -27.63 -11.43 -3.18
CA ASN A 333 -27.98 -12.83 -2.86
C ASN A 333 -27.99 -13.70 -4.11
N GLY A 334 -26.94 -13.68 -4.90
CA GLY A 334 -26.65 -14.66 -5.99
C GLY A 334 -27.77 -15.10 -6.97
N SER A 335 -28.98 -14.59 -6.81
CA SER A 335 -30.20 -15.03 -7.52
C SER A 335 -30.92 -13.82 -8.13
N ASN A 336 -30.30 -13.12 -9.08
CA ASN A 336 -31.03 -12.22 -9.95
C ASN A 336 -30.60 -12.41 -11.40
N SER A 337 -31.06 -13.50 -12.00
CA SER A 337 -31.30 -13.58 -13.44
C SER A 337 -32.82 -13.49 -13.61
N GLN A 338 -33.25 -12.44 -14.33
CA GLN A 338 -34.65 -12.17 -14.66
C GLN A 338 -35.39 -13.40 -15.15
N SER A 339 -36.54 -13.72 -14.59
CA SER A 339 -37.85 -13.92 -15.27
C SER A 339 -38.88 -14.38 -14.28
N ASP A 340 -39.94 -13.58 -14.19
CA ASP A 340 -41.38 -13.89 -13.99
C ASP A 340 -41.84 -15.05 -13.10
N GLU A 341 -42.62 -14.64 -12.10
CA GLU A 341 -43.80 -15.24 -11.47
C GLU A 341 -44.07 -16.74 -11.66
N VAL A 342 -44.18 -17.48 -10.59
CA VAL A 342 -45.43 -18.14 -10.15
C VAL A 342 -45.25 -18.78 -8.75
N GLU A 343 -46.29 -18.63 -7.96
CA GLU A 343 -46.53 -19.13 -6.58
C GLU A 343 -46.39 -20.66 -6.43
N ASN A 344 -46.01 -21.04 -5.25
CA ASN A 344 -46.69 -21.90 -4.29
C ASN A 344 -45.94 -23.10 -3.68
N LYS A 345 -45.93 -23.06 -2.35
CA LYS A 345 -46.17 -24.12 -1.35
C LYS A 345 -45.15 -25.25 -1.12
N THR A 346 -44.68 -25.16 0.16
CA THR A 346 -44.61 -26.22 1.20
C THR A 346 -44.06 -27.61 0.86
N GLU A 347 -43.05 -28.05 1.56
CA GLU A 347 -43.08 -28.97 2.69
C GLU A 347 -41.69 -29.59 2.98
N ASP A 348 -41.43 -29.76 4.24
CA ASP A 348 -40.51 -30.60 4.95
C ASP A 348 -39.70 -31.68 4.22
N GLY A 349 -38.44 -31.82 4.61
CA GLY A 349 -37.69 -33.02 4.32
C GLY A 349 -36.18 -32.93 4.60
N ASN A 350 -35.85 -33.20 5.86
CA ASN A 350 -34.53 -33.61 6.32
C ASN A 350 -33.84 -34.59 5.38
N ASN A 351 -32.69 -34.23 4.77
CA ASN A 351 -31.73 -35.25 4.34
C ASN A 351 -30.33 -34.64 4.19
N GLN A 352 -29.45 -35.07 5.09
CA GLN A 352 -28.02 -35.03 4.90
C GLN A 352 -27.68 -35.73 3.58
N LYS A 353 -27.16 -34.98 2.61
CA LYS A 353 -26.43 -35.53 1.48
C LYS A 353 -25.03 -34.94 1.52
N GLU A 354 -24.07 -35.83 1.75
CA GLU A 354 -22.67 -35.66 1.36
C GLU A 354 -22.64 -35.07 -0.05
N GLN A 355 -22.06 -33.91 -0.22
CA GLN A 355 -21.76 -33.36 -1.53
C GLN A 355 -20.58 -34.14 -2.09
N GLU A 356 -20.86 -35.12 -2.95
CA GLU A 356 -19.88 -35.65 -3.88
C GLU A 356 -19.31 -34.50 -4.70
N THR A 357 -18.03 -34.19 -4.47
CA THR A 357 -17.26 -33.26 -5.29
C THR A 357 -17.17 -33.84 -6.69
N LYS A 358 -17.84 -33.21 -7.64
CA LYS A 358 -17.79 -33.63 -9.05
C LYS A 358 -16.38 -33.40 -9.56
N ILE A 359 -15.60 -34.48 -9.70
CA ILE A 359 -14.25 -34.45 -10.27
C ILE A 359 -14.41 -34.03 -11.75
N VAL A 360 -13.96 -32.83 -12.08
CA VAL A 360 -14.08 -32.28 -13.44
C VAL A 360 -12.96 -32.79 -14.33
N LYS A 361 -11.77 -33.02 -13.77
CA LYS A 361 -10.60 -33.57 -14.47
C LYS A 361 -9.68 -34.23 -13.44
N SER A 362 -9.13 -35.40 -13.76
CA SER A 362 -8.05 -36.02 -12.98
C SER A 362 -6.79 -36.11 -13.81
N ILE A 363 -5.68 -35.69 -13.26
CA ILE A 363 -4.36 -35.86 -13.86
C ILE A 363 -3.46 -36.62 -12.88
N ILE A 364 -2.51 -37.35 -13.44
CA ILE A 364 -1.48 -38.04 -12.64
C ILE A 364 -0.25 -37.16 -12.59
N ILE A 365 0.17 -36.76 -11.40
CA ILE A 365 1.42 -36.08 -11.15
C ILE A 365 2.40 -36.99 -10.41
N SER A 366 3.66 -36.93 -10.77
CA SER A 366 4.74 -37.67 -10.08
C SER A 366 5.25 -36.87 -8.88
N SER A 367 5.73 -37.55 -7.86
CA SER A 367 6.42 -36.85 -6.76
C SER A 367 7.66 -36.12 -7.30
N PRO A 368 7.81 -34.81 -7.01
CA PRO A 368 8.97 -34.04 -7.49
C PRO A 368 10.29 -34.48 -6.86
N ILE A 369 10.26 -35.26 -5.80
CA ILE A 369 11.45 -35.74 -5.11
C ILE A 369 11.22 -37.16 -4.60
N THR A 370 12.27 -38.00 -4.62
CA THR A 370 12.21 -39.33 -4.08
C THR A 370 12.21 -39.30 -2.56
N GLY A 371 11.25 -39.95 -1.91
CA GLY A 371 11.13 -39.94 -0.45
C GLY A 371 9.88 -40.64 0.07
N ILE A 372 9.60 -40.44 1.33
CA ILE A 372 8.44 -41.02 2.03
C ILE A 372 7.33 -39.94 1.99
N ALA A 373 6.23 -40.26 1.32
CA ALA A 373 5.08 -39.39 1.25
C ALA A 373 4.19 -39.54 2.51
N ALA A 374 3.66 -38.42 2.98
CA ALA A 374 2.73 -38.32 4.09
C ALA A 374 1.62 -37.30 3.81
N ASP A 375 0.56 -37.31 4.62
CA ASP A 375 -0.52 -36.33 4.51
C ASP A 375 0.00 -34.92 4.80
N LEU A 376 -0.54 -33.92 4.06
CA LEU A 376 -0.14 -32.53 4.20
C LEU A 376 -0.35 -32.00 5.63
N GLY A 377 -1.36 -32.51 6.36
CA GLY A 377 -1.61 -32.18 7.76
C GLY A 377 -0.45 -32.52 8.73
N THR A 378 0.54 -33.34 8.29
CA THR A 378 1.73 -33.66 9.05
C THR A 378 2.90 -32.72 8.81
N ALA A 379 2.72 -31.68 7.98
CA ALA A 379 3.77 -30.70 7.70
C ALA A 379 4.19 -29.98 9.00
N PRO A 380 5.50 -29.72 9.21
CA PRO A 380 5.98 -28.97 10.36
C PRO A 380 5.51 -27.52 10.41
N ASP A 381 5.20 -26.95 9.24
CA ASP A 381 4.71 -25.58 9.10
C ASP A 381 3.18 -25.57 9.09
N GLU A 382 2.58 -24.76 9.99
CA GLU A 382 1.14 -24.69 10.20
C GLU A 382 0.38 -24.15 8.97
N ALA A 383 1.00 -23.32 8.14
CA ALA A 383 0.39 -22.78 6.92
C ALA A 383 0.19 -23.88 5.86
N PHE A 384 1.09 -24.86 5.79
CA PHE A 384 0.95 -26.04 4.93
C PHE A 384 0.06 -27.10 5.58
N ALA A 385 0.25 -27.39 6.87
CA ALA A 385 -0.53 -28.41 7.59
C ALA A 385 -2.04 -28.10 7.58
N SER A 386 -2.41 -26.83 7.68
CA SER A 386 -3.80 -26.37 7.60
C SER A 386 -4.35 -26.26 6.19
N ARG A 387 -3.60 -26.65 5.16
CA ARG A 387 -3.95 -26.54 3.73
C ARG A 387 -4.23 -25.10 3.27
N MET A 388 -3.74 -24.09 4.00
CA MET A 388 -3.93 -22.67 3.65
C MET A 388 -3.22 -22.27 2.35
N MET A 389 -2.16 -23.01 1.99
CA MET A 389 -1.36 -22.75 0.78
C MET A 389 -1.80 -23.63 -0.41
N GLY A 390 -2.87 -24.41 -0.27
CA GLY A 390 -3.35 -25.38 -1.25
C GLY A 390 -3.38 -26.79 -0.68
N ASP A 391 -3.86 -27.74 -1.47
CA ASP A 391 -3.82 -29.17 -1.12
C ASP A 391 -2.55 -29.81 -1.69
N GLY A 392 -2.08 -30.90 -1.09
CA GLY A 392 -0.87 -31.55 -1.49
C GLY A 392 -0.43 -32.68 -0.57
N ALA A 393 0.85 -33.03 -0.64
CA ALA A 393 1.46 -34.03 0.21
C ALA A 393 2.82 -33.55 0.73
N VAL A 394 3.20 -34.01 1.92
CA VAL A 394 4.57 -33.86 2.45
C VAL A 394 5.43 -35.01 1.96
N VAL A 395 6.62 -34.72 1.49
CA VAL A 395 7.61 -35.77 1.15
C VAL A 395 8.86 -35.56 1.98
N THR A 396 9.21 -36.52 2.83
CA THR A 396 10.50 -36.53 3.48
C THR A 396 11.53 -37.09 2.50
N PRO A 397 12.46 -36.27 1.98
CA PRO A 397 13.33 -36.67 0.89
C PRO A 397 14.37 -37.70 1.33
N THR A 398 14.63 -38.67 0.46
CA THR A 398 15.74 -39.62 0.56
C THR A 398 16.80 -39.42 -0.52
N ASP A 399 16.54 -38.46 -1.42
CA ASP A 399 17.43 -38.02 -2.52
C ASP A 399 17.51 -36.51 -2.54
N SER A 400 18.49 -35.94 -3.21
CA SER A 400 18.72 -34.52 -3.35
C SER A 400 18.30 -33.95 -4.74
N VAL A 401 17.76 -34.78 -5.61
CA VAL A 401 17.38 -34.41 -6.97
C VAL A 401 15.89 -34.10 -7.03
N VAL A 402 15.55 -32.87 -7.38
CA VAL A 402 14.17 -32.43 -7.64
C VAL A 402 13.89 -32.56 -9.14
N LYS A 403 12.76 -33.15 -9.52
CA LYS A 403 12.32 -33.38 -10.90
C LYS A 403 11.00 -32.66 -11.13
N ALA A 404 10.68 -32.34 -12.39
CA ALA A 404 9.37 -31.84 -12.76
C ALA A 404 8.30 -32.90 -12.46
N PRO A 405 7.20 -32.56 -11.80
CA PRO A 405 6.14 -33.52 -11.43
C PRO A 405 5.27 -33.93 -12.62
N ALA A 406 5.27 -33.17 -13.70
CA ALA A 406 4.56 -33.41 -14.96
C ALA A 406 5.23 -32.61 -16.08
N ASP A 407 4.72 -32.71 -17.31
CA ASP A 407 5.06 -31.79 -18.39
C ASP A 407 4.48 -30.40 -18.10
N GLY A 408 5.28 -29.30 -18.27
CA GLY A 408 4.87 -27.97 -17.94
C GLY A 408 6.03 -26.98 -17.83
N GLU A 409 5.79 -25.83 -17.20
CA GLU A 409 6.73 -24.72 -17.08
C GLU A 409 7.02 -24.38 -15.62
N ILE A 410 8.27 -23.99 -15.36
CA ILE A 410 8.65 -23.35 -14.08
C ILE A 410 8.23 -21.89 -14.16
N VAL A 411 7.28 -21.50 -13.31
CA VAL A 411 6.74 -20.12 -13.28
C VAL A 411 7.62 -19.19 -12.47
N PHE A 412 8.18 -19.68 -11.37
CA PHE A 412 9.16 -18.93 -10.57
C PHE A 412 10.08 -19.86 -9.76
N VAL A 413 11.24 -19.36 -9.44
CA VAL A 413 12.17 -19.95 -8.46
C VAL A 413 12.60 -18.81 -7.53
N TYR A 414 12.44 -19.00 -6.21
CA TYR A 414 12.97 -18.02 -5.27
C TYR A 414 14.51 -18.04 -5.26
N ASP A 415 15.13 -16.86 -5.04
CA ASP A 415 16.60 -16.70 -5.02
C ASP A 415 17.28 -17.66 -4.04
N THR A 416 16.64 -17.91 -2.90
CA THR A 416 17.08 -18.85 -1.87
C THR A 416 16.79 -20.32 -2.20
N LYS A 417 16.14 -20.59 -3.34
CA LYS A 417 15.80 -21.93 -3.86
C LYS A 417 14.98 -22.80 -2.91
N HIS A 418 14.27 -22.19 -1.95
CA HIS A 418 13.41 -22.88 -1.00
C HIS A 418 11.98 -23.11 -1.52
N ALA A 419 11.59 -22.45 -2.62
CA ALA A 419 10.30 -22.60 -3.24
C ALA A 419 10.42 -22.47 -4.76
N VAL A 420 9.67 -23.31 -5.47
CA VAL A 420 9.55 -23.33 -6.93
C VAL A 420 8.08 -23.40 -7.27
N GLY A 421 7.61 -22.50 -8.12
CA GLY A 421 6.28 -22.56 -8.71
C GLY A 421 6.34 -23.24 -10.07
N PHE A 422 5.42 -24.15 -10.31
CA PHE A 422 5.34 -24.94 -11.52
C PHE A 422 3.89 -24.95 -12.03
N THR A 423 3.70 -24.85 -13.34
CA THR A 423 2.38 -24.98 -13.96
C THR A 423 2.43 -26.08 -15.02
N THR A 424 1.53 -27.05 -14.91
CA THR A 424 1.42 -28.14 -15.90
C THR A 424 0.85 -27.63 -17.23
N GLU A 425 1.07 -28.35 -18.34
CA GLU A 425 0.45 -28.04 -19.64
C GLU A 425 -1.08 -28.01 -19.56
N ASP A 426 -1.67 -28.74 -18.63
CA ASP A 426 -3.10 -28.75 -18.34
C ASP A 426 -3.59 -27.54 -17.51
N GLY A 427 -2.70 -26.62 -17.11
CA GLY A 427 -3.02 -25.39 -16.39
C GLY A 427 -3.14 -25.55 -14.86
N ILE A 428 -2.65 -26.63 -14.26
CA ILE A 428 -2.62 -26.81 -12.80
C ILE A 428 -1.34 -26.17 -12.25
N SER A 429 -1.50 -25.22 -11.33
CA SER A 429 -0.39 -24.57 -10.64
C SER A 429 -0.05 -25.31 -9.34
N MET A 430 1.26 -25.52 -9.11
CA MET A 430 1.83 -26.22 -7.96
C MET A 430 2.99 -25.42 -7.35
#